data_9890ccff771c678fc204fa63431ac46b
#
_entry.id   9890ccff771c678fc204fa63431ac46b
#
_cell.length_a   1.000
_cell.length_b   1.000
_cell.length_c   1.000
_cell.angle_alpha   90.00
_cell.angle_beta   90.00
_cell.angle_gamma   90.00
#
_symmetry.space_group_name_H-M   'P 1'
#
loop_
_entity.id
_entity.type
_entity.pdbx_description
1 polymer ?
#
loop_
_entity_poly.entity_id
_entity_poly.type
_entity_poly.pdbx_seq_one_letter_code
_entity_poly.pdbx_strand_id
1 'polypeptide(L)'
;MYINERKDLFRHSGKNSNPYRIMLILLVIVVLLAFLREYVSGKIWPPFVPTPTPTRSVNSFITEGETHFQAGNLQKAIESFNKALVLEPENTAVRVELARILTYSSSSLTTDQERRDSLNEALAVIDIAK
;
A
#
# COMPACT_ATOMS: atom_id res chain seq x y z
N MET A 1 3.62 34.40 74.06
CA MET A 1 3.09 34.64 72.70
C MET A 1 4.18 34.31 71.73
N TYR A 2 4.19 33.09 71.18
CA TYR A 2 5.26 32.60 70.28
C TYR A 2 4.87 32.93 68.86
N ILE A 3 5.64 33.79 68.20
CA ILE A 3 5.50 34.13 66.77
C ILE A 3 6.17 33.01 65.99
N ASN A 4 5.33 32.28 65.28
CA ASN A 4 5.74 31.18 64.43
C ASN A 4 6.49 31.75 63.20
N GLU A 5 7.81 31.46 63.14
CA GLU A 5 8.62 31.80 61.95
C GLU A 5 8.07 31.05 60.76
N ARG A 6 7.52 31.76 59.81
CA ARG A 6 7.15 31.24 58.49
C ARG A 6 8.43 30.80 57.79
N LYS A 7 8.69 29.50 57.72
CA LYS A 7 9.72 28.92 56.84
C LYS A 7 9.35 29.31 55.42
N ASP A 8 10.17 30.11 54.78
CA ASP A 8 10.05 30.42 53.35
C ASP A 8 10.18 29.15 52.53
N LEU A 9 9.05 28.61 52.08
CA LEU A 9 8.93 27.37 51.31
C LEU A 9 9.50 27.51 49.89
N PHE A 10 9.84 28.74 49.46
CA PHE A 10 10.38 29.02 48.13
C PHE A 10 11.74 29.69 48.21
N ARG A 11 12.71 29.06 48.91
CA ARG A 11 14.08 29.49 48.79
C ARG A 11 14.57 29.08 47.40
N HIS A 12 14.55 30.01 46.46
CA HIS A 12 15.23 29.89 45.17
C HIS A 12 16.72 29.72 45.45
N SER A 13 17.16 28.45 45.49
CA SER A 13 18.57 28.15 45.39
C SER A 13 19.04 28.60 44.02
N GLY A 14 19.66 29.75 43.97
CA GLY A 14 20.32 30.25 42.77
C GLY A 14 21.48 29.31 42.42
N LYS A 15 21.15 28.16 41.80
CA LYS A 15 22.13 27.38 41.09
C LYS A 15 22.67 28.20 39.96
N ASN A 16 23.85 28.79 40.13
CA ASN A 16 24.56 29.44 39.04
C ASN A 16 24.61 28.45 37.88
N SER A 17 23.83 28.73 36.86
CA SER A 17 23.82 27.93 35.66
C SER A 17 25.21 28.06 35.03
N ASN A 18 25.90 26.92 34.92
CA ASN A 18 27.25 26.89 34.38
C ASN A 18 27.17 27.34 32.89
N PRO A 19 27.80 28.48 32.50
CA PRO A 19 27.68 29.07 31.17
C PRO A 19 28.09 28.04 30.08
N TYR A 20 29.01 27.13 30.39
CA TYR A 20 29.40 26.05 29.48
C TYR A 20 28.26 25.08 29.16
N ARG A 21 27.36 24.82 30.11
CA ARG A 21 26.18 23.95 29.85
C ARG A 21 25.19 24.62 28.92
N ILE A 22 24.99 25.93 29.07
CA ILE A 22 24.12 26.70 28.19
C ILE A 22 24.71 26.72 26.78
N MET A 23 26.00 26.99 26.66
CA MET A 23 26.70 26.99 25.37
C MET A 23 26.65 25.62 24.70
N LEU A 24 26.82 24.54 25.43
CA LEU A 24 26.75 23.17 24.92
C LEU A 24 25.34 22.85 24.40
N ILE A 25 24.30 23.19 25.16
CA ILE A 25 22.90 22.99 24.73
C ILE A 25 22.60 23.76 23.47
N LEU A 26 23.04 25.03 23.39
CA LEU A 26 22.84 25.87 22.22
C LEU A 26 23.55 25.29 20.99
N LEU A 27 24.78 24.79 21.15
CA LEU A 27 25.52 24.10 20.09
C LEU A 27 24.76 22.87 19.60
N VAL A 28 24.26 22.02 20.52
CA VAL A 28 23.48 20.83 20.16
C VAL A 28 22.22 21.22 19.37
N ILE A 29 21.52 22.28 19.79
CA ILE A 29 20.32 22.76 19.07
C ILE A 29 20.70 23.21 17.65
N VAL A 30 21.78 23.96 17.46
CA VAL A 30 22.23 24.42 16.14
C VAL A 30 22.57 23.23 15.23
N VAL A 31 23.28 22.22 15.77
CA VAL A 31 23.61 20.99 15.00
C VAL A 31 22.34 20.25 14.61
N LEU A 32 21.39 20.13 15.53
CA LEU A 32 20.12 19.43 15.29
C LEU A 32 19.26 20.17 14.24
N LEU A 33 19.23 21.50 14.28
CA LEU A 33 18.55 22.31 13.27
C LEU A 33 19.21 22.19 11.89
N ALA A 34 20.54 22.18 11.83
CA ALA A 34 21.28 21.96 10.59
C ALA A 34 20.98 20.57 10.00
N PHE A 35 20.96 19.54 10.83
CA PHE A 35 20.60 18.17 10.42
C PHE A 35 19.15 18.11 9.93
N LEU A 36 18.22 18.74 10.64
CA LEU A 36 16.82 18.80 10.24
C LEU A 36 16.65 19.50 8.88
N ARG A 37 17.41 20.57 8.64
CA ARG A 37 17.38 21.28 7.36
C ARG A 37 17.85 20.39 6.20
N GLU A 38 18.94 19.64 6.38
CA GLU A 38 19.43 18.70 5.38
C GLU A 38 18.47 17.54 5.14
N TYR A 39 17.78 17.07 6.19
CA TYR A 39 16.75 16.05 6.11
C TYR A 39 15.54 16.54 5.29
N VAL A 40 15.02 17.73 5.61
CA VAL A 40 13.87 18.32 4.90
C VAL A 40 14.22 18.69 3.45
N SER A 41 15.47 19.05 3.16
CA SER A 41 15.93 19.34 1.79
C SER A 41 16.07 18.11 0.90
N GLY A 42 15.78 16.89 1.42
CA GLY A 42 15.78 15.64 0.66
C GLY A 42 17.17 15.08 0.32
N LYS A 43 18.24 15.67 0.87
CA LYS A 43 19.61 15.17 0.66
C LYS A 43 19.95 13.92 1.44
N ILE A 44 19.22 13.69 2.55
CA ILE A 44 19.39 12.51 3.39
C ILE A 44 18.23 11.58 3.10
N TRP A 45 18.52 10.37 2.63
CA TRP A 45 17.50 9.33 2.42
C TRP A 45 16.85 8.97 3.77
N PRO A 46 15.50 9.04 3.89
CA PRO A 46 14.82 8.66 5.12
C PRO A 46 15.07 7.18 5.43
N PRO A 47 15.51 6.83 6.65
CA PRO A 47 15.86 5.45 7.03
C PRO A 47 14.68 4.47 7.02
N PHE A 48 13.45 4.99 6.94
CA PHE A 48 12.21 4.22 6.95
C PHE A 48 11.38 4.45 5.68
N VAL A 49 12.00 4.47 4.50
CA VAL A 49 11.23 4.40 3.26
C VAL A 49 10.64 2.99 3.17
N PRO A 50 9.30 2.83 3.13
CA PRO A 50 8.74 1.52 2.87
C PRO A 50 9.27 1.03 1.53
N THR A 51 9.93 -0.11 1.53
CA THR A 51 10.34 -0.76 0.29
C THR A 51 9.09 -0.93 -0.57
N PRO A 52 9.07 -0.46 -1.82
CA PRO A 52 7.90 -0.66 -2.67
C PRO A 52 7.65 -2.17 -2.71
N THR A 53 6.46 -2.56 -2.22
CA THR A 53 6.02 -3.96 -2.33
C THR A 53 6.03 -4.28 -3.82
N PRO A 54 6.75 -5.31 -4.28
CA PRO A 54 6.76 -5.65 -5.69
C PRO A 54 5.32 -5.85 -6.14
N THR A 55 4.85 -5.03 -7.07
CA THR A 55 3.53 -5.19 -7.68
C THR A 55 3.51 -6.58 -8.30
N ARG A 56 2.51 -7.39 -7.96
CA ARG A 56 2.36 -8.73 -8.54
C ARG A 56 2.40 -8.62 -10.06
N SER A 57 3.23 -9.44 -10.68
CA SER A 57 3.35 -9.46 -12.13
C SER A 57 2.09 -10.02 -12.79
N VAL A 58 1.83 -9.63 -14.02
CA VAL A 58 0.72 -10.15 -14.83
C VAL A 58 0.75 -11.68 -14.88
N ASN A 59 1.94 -12.28 -15.09
CA ASN A 59 2.12 -13.73 -15.11
C ASN A 59 1.68 -14.40 -13.79
N SER A 60 1.84 -13.74 -12.65
CA SER A 60 1.36 -14.28 -11.38
C SER A 60 -0.16 -14.40 -11.34
N PHE A 61 -0.88 -13.42 -11.89
CA PHE A 61 -2.34 -13.46 -11.98
C PHE A 61 -2.82 -14.49 -13.01
N ILE A 62 -2.10 -14.65 -14.13
CA ILE A 62 -2.39 -15.67 -15.15
C ILE A 62 -2.27 -17.07 -14.52
N THR A 63 -1.14 -17.36 -13.87
CA THR A 63 -0.92 -18.68 -13.22
C THR A 63 -1.94 -18.94 -12.11
N GLU A 64 -2.32 -17.92 -11.34
CA GLU A 64 -3.38 -18.03 -10.32
C GLU A 64 -4.74 -18.33 -10.98
N GLY A 65 -5.07 -17.65 -12.08
CA GLY A 65 -6.28 -17.89 -12.85
C GLY A 65 -6.35 -19.31 -13.41
N GLU A 66 -5.27 -19.78 -14.02
CA GLU A 66 -5.15 -21.15 -14.51
C GLU A 66 -5.32 -22.19 -13.40
N THR A 67 -4.68 -21.96 -12.26
CA THR A 67 -4.79 -22.86 -11.09
C THR A 67 -6.23 -22.92 -10.59
N HIS A 68 -6.92 -21.79 -10.49
CA HIS A 68 -8.32 -21.73 -10.10
C HIS A 68 -9.23 -22.41 -11.14
N PHE A 69 -8.95 -22.25 -12.41
CA PHE A 69 -9.68 -22.91 -13.48
C PHE A 69 -9.54 -24.44 -13.40
N GLN A 70 -8.33 -24.94 -13.24
CA GLN A 70 -8.05 -26.38 -13.07
C GLN A 70 -8.70 -26.96 -11.81
N ALA A 71 -8.82 -26.16 -10.75
CA ALA A 71 -9.51 -26.53 -9.52
C ALA A 71 -11.06 -26.44 -9.62
N GLY A 72 -11.60 -26.01 -10.77
CA GLY A 72 -13.04 -25.83 -10.98
C GLY A 72 -13.62 -24.56 -10.34
N ASN A 73 -12.76 -23.68 -9.79
CA ASN A 73 -13.17 -22.41 -9.17
C ASN A 73 -13.30 -21.31 -10.22
N LEU A 74 -14.31 -21.43 -11.10
CA LEU A 74 -14.47 -20.54 -12.26
C LEU A 74 -14.54 -19.07 -11.90
N GLN A 75 -15.25 -18.71 -10.82
CA GLN A 75 -15.38 -17.32 -10.38
C GLN A 75 -14.02 -16.71 -9.99
N LYS A 76 -13.21 -17.45 -9.24
CA LYS A 76 -11.87 -16.97 -8.88
C LYS A 76 -10.92 -16.91 -10.07
N ALA A 77 -11.07 -17.82 -11.02
CA ALA A 77 -10.33 -17.76 -12.27
C ALA A 77 -10.65 -16.47 -13.04
N ILE A 78 -11.94 -16.14 -13.22
CA ILE A 78 -12.39 -14.90 -13.87
C ILE A 78 -11.79 -13.67 -13.17
N GLU A 79 -11.85 -13.61 -11.84
CA GLU A 79 -11.25 -12.51 -11.07
C GLU A 79 -9.74 -12.35 -11.30
N SER A 80 -9.00 -13.46 -11.35
CA SER A 80 -7.55 -13.42 -11.54
C SER A 80 -7.18 -12.98 -12.96
N PHE A 81 -7.88 -13.46 -13.99
CA PHE A 81 -7.67 -13.02 -15.36
C PHE A 81 -8.08 -11.55 -15.56
N ASN A 82 -9.15 -11.08 -14.91
CA ASN A 82 -9.53 -9.67 -14.93
C ASN A 82 -8.43 -8.79 -14.28
N LYS A 83 -7.82 -9.20 -13.18
CA LYS A 83 -6.68 -8.50 -12.58
C LYS A 83 -5.47 -8.46 -13.52
N ALA A 84 -5.22 -9.53 -14.26
CA ALA A 84 -4.17 -9.55 -15.28
C ALA A 84 -4.45 -8.52 -16.40
N LEU A 85 -5.70 -8.42 -16.88
CA LEU A 85 -6.12 -7.45 -17.90
C LEU A 85 -6.11 -6.00 -17.42
N VAL A 86 -6.28 -5.74 -16.13
CA VAL A 86 -6.11 -4.39 -15.57
C VAL A 86 -4.65 -3.93 -15.69
N LEU A 87 -3.69 -4.85 -15.59
CA LEU A 87 -2.27 -4.53 -15.73
C LEU A 87 -1.82 -4.49 -17.21
N GLU A 88 -2.35 -5.38 -18.02
CA GLU A 88 -2.04 -5.47 -19.45
C GLU A 88 -3.35 -5.57 -20.27
N PRO A 89 -4.02 -4.46 -20.53
CA PRO A 89 -5.30 -4.45 -21.26
C PRO A 89 -5.20 -5.02 -22.68
N GLU A 90 -4.06 -4.91 -23.33
CA GLU A 90 -3.84 -5.36 -24.70
C GLU A 90 -3.42 -6.84 -24.81
N ASN A 91 -3.38 -7.57 -23.71
CA ASN A 91 -2.95 -8.97 -23.70
C ASN A 91 -4.04 -9.89 -24.27
N THR A 92 -3.97 -10.11 -25.58
CA THR A 92 -4.94 -10.92 -26.34
C THR A 92 -5.03 -12.36 -25.82
N ALA A 93 -3.90 -12.96 -25.39
CA ALA A 93 -3.90 -14.33 -24.85
C ALA A 93 -4.76 -14.43 -23.58
N VAL A 94 -4.62 -13.46 -22.66
CA VAL A 94 -5.40 -13.40 -21.43
C VAL A 94 -6.90 -13.19 -21.73
N ARG A 95 -7.24 -12.36 -22.73
CA ARG A 95 -8.62 -12.16 -23.16
C ARG A 95 -9.27 -13.43 -23.68
N VAL A 96 -8.55 -14.16 -24.51
CA VAL A 96 -9.03 -15.45 -25.05
C VAL A 96 -9.31 -16.46 -23.94
N GLU A 97 -8.39 -16.56 -22.95
CA GLU A 97 -8.58 -17.45 -21.81
C GLU A 97 -9.77 -17.03 -20.94
N LEU A 98 -9.91 -15.73 -20.68
CA LEU A 98 -11.06 -15.20 -19.93
C LEU A 98 -12.39 -15.50 -20.65
N ALA A 99 -12.47 -15.26 -21.96
CA ALA A 99 -13.66 -15.58 -22.73
C ALA A 99 -13.99 -17.08 -22.73
N ARG A 100 -12.97 -17.93 -22.79
CA ARG A 100 -13.12 -19.38 -22.66
C ARG A 100 -13.75 -19.76 -21.31
N ILE A 101 -13.24 -19.19 -20.23
CA ILE A 101 -13.72 -19.48 -18.87
C ILE A 101 -15.16 -18.95 -18.66
N LEU A 102 -15.48 -17.77 -19.18
CA LEU A 102 -16.83 -17.20 -19.15
C LEU A 102 -17.82 -18.14 -19.90
N THR A 103 -17.42 -18.70 -21.04
CA THR A 103 -18.22 -19.67 -21.78
C THR A 103 -18.44 -20.94 -20.96
N TYR A 104 -17.41 -21.45 -20.28
CA TYR A 104 -17.56 -22.59 -19.39
C TYR A 104 -18.46 -22.28 -18.19
N SER A 105 -18.29 -21.10 -17.57
CA SER A 105 -19.10 -20.70 -16.43
C SER A 105 -20.58 -20.56 -16.80
N SER A 106 -20.88 -20.08 -18.03
CA SER A 106 -22.26 -19.95 -18.51
C SER A 106 -23.02 -21.27 -18.50
N SER A 107 -22.35 -22.39 -18.74
CA SER A 107 -22.97 -23.71 -18.73
C SER A 107 -23.37 -24.20 -17.34
N SER A 108 -22.76 -23.66 -16.29
CA SER A 108 -23.08 -23.98 -14.89
C SER A 108 -24.18 -23.09 -14.29
N LEU A 109 -24.58 -22.01 -15.00
CA LEU A 109 -25.62 -21.10 -14.54
C LEU A 109 -27.00 -21.69 -14.79
N THR A 110 -27.90 -21.52 -13.82
CA THR A 110 -29.25 -22.09 -13.85
C THR A 110 -30.26 -21.22 -14.59
N THR A 111 -30.04 -19.90 -14.58
CA THR A 111 -30.94 -18.92 -15.16
C THR A 111 -30.51 -18.58 -16.58
N ASP A 112 -31.47 -18.61 -17.52
CA ASP A 112 -31.20 -18.25 -18.93
C ASP A 112 -30.70 -16.82 -19.10
N GLN A 113 -31.11 -15.91 -18.23
CA GLN A 113 -30.66 -14.51 -18.28
C GLN A 113 -29.17 -14.42 -17.89
N GLU A 114 -28.77 -15.01 -16.77
CA GLU A 114 -27.36 -15.04 -16.33
C GLU A 114 -26.45 -15.68 -17.37
N ARG A 115 -26.95 -16.76 -18.02
CA ARG A 115 -26.22 -17.44 -19.11
C ARG A 115 -25.99 -16.53 -20.30
N ARG A 116 -27.03 -15.79 -20.73
CA ARG A 116 -26.88 -14.80 -21.80
C ARG A 116 -25.93 -13.68 -21.44
N ASP A 117 -26.00 -13.17 -20.22
CA ASP A 117 -25.13 -12.09 -19.75
C ASP A 117 -23.66 -12.54 -19.74
N SER A 118 -23.37 -13.74 -19.26
CA SER A 118 -22.01 -14.32 -19.28
C SER A 118 -21.49 -14.54 -20.72
N LEU A 119 -22.34 -14.99 -21.63
CA LEU A 119 -21.94 -15.17 -23.03
C LEU A 119 -21.73 -13.81 -23.75
N ASN A 120 -22.53 -12.82 -23.44
CA ASN A 120 -22.37 -11.47 -23.99
C ASN A 120 -21.07 -10.83 -23.45
N GLU A 121 -20.72 -11.05 -22.18
CA GLU A 121 -19.46 -10.62 -21.62
C GLU A 121 -18.27 -11.29 -22.33
N ALA A 122 -18.35 -12.61 -22.56
CA ALA A 122 -17.32 -13.34 -23.29
C ALA A 122 -17.11 -12.77 -24.71
N LEU A 123 -18.19 -12.45 -25.42
CA LEU A 123 -18.11 -11.81 -26.73
C LEU A 123 -17.49 -10.41 -26.67
N ALA A 124 -17.89 -9.59 -25.71
CA ALA A 124 -17.33 -8.25 -25.52
C ALA A 124 -15.81 -8.28 -25.25
N VAL A 125 -15.35 -9.23 -24.44
CA VAL A 125 -13.92 -9.41 -24.15
C VAL A 125 -13.11 -9.73 -25.42
N ILE A 126 -13.67 -10.54 -26.33
CA ILE A 126 -13.00 -10.90 -27.60
C ILE A 126 -13.06 -9.75 -28.60
N ASP A 127 -14.16 -9.02 -28.70
CA ASP A 127 -14.33 -7.98 -29.72
C ASP A 127 -13.37 -6.81 -29.57
N ILE A 128 -12.97 -6.51 -28.31
CA ILE A 128 -11.92 -5.53 -28.02
C ILE A 128 -10.53 -6.02 -28.46
N ALA A 129 -10.37 -7.32 -28.74
CA ALA A 129 -9.07 -7.92 -29.13
C ALA A 129 -8.78 -7.82 -30.65
N LYS A 130 -9.65 -7.17 -31.42
CA LYS A 130 -9.43 -6.88 -32.86
C LYS A 130 -8.74 -5.53 -33.06
#